data_10f6ac370c39ad262dbc9ff0811c8af9
#
_entry.id   10f6ac370c39ad262dbc9ff0811c8af9
#
_cell.length_a   1.000
_cell.length_b   1.000
_cell.length_c   1.000
_cell.angle_alpha   90.00
_cell.angle_beta   90.00
_cell.angle_gamma   90.00
#
_symmetry.space_group_name_H-M   'P 1'
#
loop_
_entity.id
_entity.type
_entity.pdbx_description
1 polymer ?
#
loop_
_entity_poly.entity_id
_entity_poly.type
_entity_poly.pdbx_seq_one_letter_code
_entity_poly.pdbx_strand_id
1 'polypeptide(L)'
;MSQPSPQNNIWGPSLWLILHSACERIGSQHLKRLPLEEARLWFGLLNSLRYSLPCPQCKKHYTIYSNQTPIMQVTKDVIRRWLFNLHDQVNQRTQKESIPYESVALQYEALFNFTEHFKIVTDHMLAAVRRGASISNDVQRTIRFFTEMKCFYDFF
;
A
#
# COMPACT_ATOMS: atom_id res chain seq x y z
N MET A 1 -3.41 6.52 24.15
CA MET A 1 -3.07 6.11 22.78
C MET A 1 -1.61 5.76 22.70
N SER A 2 -1.30 4.59 22.21
CA SER A 2 0.08 4.23 21.99
C SER A 2 0.63 5.00 20.77
N GLN A 3 1.86 5.45 20.89
CA GLN A 3 2.52 6.11 19.77
C GLN A 3 2.93 5.06 18.72
N PRO A 4 3.02 5.45 17.42
CA PRO A 4 3.54 4.54 16.41
C PRO A 4 4.95 4.08 16.77
N SER A 5 5.27 2.83 16.40
CA SER A 5 6.64 2.34 16.53
C SER A 5 7.61 3.20 15.72
N PRO A 6 8.83 3.48 16.21
CA PRO A 6 9.81 4.22 15.43
C PRO A 6 10.07 3.63 14.03
N GLN A 7 9.98 2.30 13.87
CA GLN A 7 10.13 1.66 12.57
C GLN A 7 9.06 2.06 11.57
N ASN A 8 7.89 2.53 12.02
CA ASN A 8 6.84 3.02 11.12
C ASN A 8 7.31 4.20 10.28
N ASN A 9 8.28 4.98 10.77
CA ASN A 9 8.88 6.08 10.02
C ASN A 9 9.83 5.60 8.92
N ILE A 10 10.20 4.33 8.92
CA ILE A 10 11.09 3.72 7.91
C ILE A 10 10.27 3.03 6.83
N TRP A 11 9.40 2.07 7.20
CA TRP A 11 8.65 1.30 6.21
C TRP A 11 7.40 2.04 5.71
N GLY A 12 6.80 2.91 6.53
CA GLY A 12 5.59 3.63 6.17
C GLY A 12 5.73 4.48 4.91
N PRO A 13 6.71 5.40 4.86
CA PRO A 13 6.93 6.21 3.66
C PRO A 13 7.20 5.37 2.41
N SER A 14 7.94 4.27 2.51
CA SER A 14 8.20 3.37 1.39
C SER A 14 6.92 2.70 0.90
N LEU A 15 6.07 2.23 1.82
CA LEU A 15 4.80 1.62 1.45
C LEU A 15 3.87 2.63 0.77
N TRP A 16 3.74 3.85 1.31
CA TRP A 16 2.94 4.90 0.69
C TRP A 16 3.44 5.25 -0.70
N LEU A 17 4.76 5.34 -0.87
CA LEU A 17 5.35 5.62 -2.18
C LEU A 17 4.98 4.54 -3.21
N ILE A 18 5.08 3.28 -2.84
CA ILE A 18 4.70 2.17 -3.73
C ILE A 18 3.21 2.24 -4.08
N LEU A 19 2.35 2.35 -3.07
CA LEU A 19 0.90 2.30 -3.29
C LEU A 19 0.40 3.49 -4.12
N HIS A 20 0.79 4.70 -3.75
CA HIS A 20 0.37 5.89 -4.49
C HIS A 20 0.94 5.91 -5.91
N SER A 21 2.21 5.53 -6.08
CA SER A 21 2.84 5.51 -7.40
C SER A 21 2.23 4.46 -8.31
N ALA A 22 1.93 3.27 -7.77
CA ALA A 22 1.25 2.22 -8.54
C ALA A 22 -0.17 2.66 -8.92
N CYS A 23 -0.87 3.34 -8.02
CA CYS A 23 -2.20 3.87 -8.31
C CYS A 23 -2.20 4.78 -9.55
N GLU A 24 -1.17 5.63 -9.69
CA GLU A 24 -1.07 6.52 -10.84
C GLU A 24 -0.79 5.79 -12.16
N ARG A 25 -0.48 4.49 -12.13
CA ARG A 25 -0.32 3.64 -13.32
C ARG A 25 -1.57 2.84 -13.67
N ILE A 26 -2.62 2.89 -12.84
CA ILE A 26 -3.86 2.16 -13.16
C ILE A 26 -4.37 2.64 -14.52
N GLY A 27 -4.69 1.69 -15.39
CA GLY A 27 -5.14 1.94 -16.75
C GLY A 27 -4.02 2.01 -17.79
N SER A 28 -2.75 2.17 -17.37
CA SER A 28 -1.63 2.35 -18.30
C SER A 28 -1.29 1.10 -19.12
N GLN A 29 -1.70 -0.10 -18.66
CA GLN A 29 -1.35 -1.38 -19.27
C GLN A 29 -2.52 -2.05 -20.01
N HIS A 30 -3.61 -1.33 -20.27
CA HIS A 30 -4.82 -1.91 -20.87
C HIS A 30 -4.62 -2.43 -22.29
N LEU A 31 -3.57 -2.02 -22.99
CA LEU A 31 -3.22 -2.58 -24.30
C LEU A 31 -2.52 -3.95 -24.20
N LYS A 32 -1.95 -4.28 -23.04
CA LYS A 32 -1.18 -5.52 -22.82
C LYS A 32 -1.83 -6.45 -21.80
N ARG A 33 -2.61 -5.92 -20.88
CA ARG A 33 -3.18 -6.64 -19.73
C ARG A 33 -4.67 -6.38 -19.63
N LEU A 34 -5.41 -7.36 -19.14
CA LEU A 34 -6.84 -7.23 -18.93
C LEU A 34 -7.15 -6.36 -17.72
N PRO A 35 -8.14 -5.47 -17.82
CA PRO A 35 -8.59 -4.69 -16.64
C PRO A 35 -8.98 -5.56 -15.45
N LEU A 36 -9.52 -6.76 -15.69
CA LEU A 36 -9.87 -7.70 -14.62
C LEU A 36 -8.64 -8.21 -13.88
N GLU A 37 -7.51 -8.45 -14.57
CA GLU A 37 -6.25 -8.83 -13.92
C GLU A 37 -5.77 -7.73 -13.00
N GLU A 38 -5.85 -6.48 -13.45
CA GLU A 38 -5.47 -5.32 -12.64
C GLU A 38 -6.36 -5.21 -11.41
N ALA A 39 -7.67 -5.37 -11.56
CA ALA A 39 -8.61 -5.32 -10.45
C ALA A 39 -8.30 -6.40 -9.41
N ARG A 40 -8.04 -7.64 -9.85
CA ARG A 40 -7.70 -8.74 -8.95
C ARG A 40 -6.41 -8.47 -8.19
N LEU A 41 -5.41 -7.92 -8.85
CA LEU A 41 -4.15 -7.55 -8.23
C LEU A 41 -4.38 -6.55 -7.09
N TRP A 42 -5.12 -5.47 -7.36
CA TRP A 42 -5.39 -4.43 -6.36
C TRP A 42 -6.24 -4.95 -5.21
N PHE A 43 -7.32 -5.66 -5.48
CA PHE A 43 -8.15 -6.24 -4.42
C PHE A 43 -7.36 -7.21 -3.55
N GLY A 44 -6.55 -8.08 -4.19
CA GLY A 44 -5.73 -9.05 -3.46
C GLY A 44 -4.69 -8.36 -2.59
N LEU A 45 -3.94 -7.41 -3.15
CA LEU A 45 -2.91 -6.68 -2.43
C LEU A 45 -3.50 -5.91 -1.24
N LEU A 46 -4.50 -5.07 -1.49
CA LEU A 46 -5.07 -4.22 -0.44
C LEU A 46 -5.76 -5.06 0.65
N ASN A 47 -6.41 -6.15 0.29
CA ASN A 47 -6.96 -7.05 1.29
C ASN A 47 -5.88 -7.73 2.13
N SER A 48 -4.76 -8.11 1.53
CA SER A 48 -3.68 -8.81 2.23
C SER A 48 -2.98 -7.92 3.26
N LEU A 49 -2.95 -6.62 3.06
CA LEU A 49 -2.27 -5.68 3.96
C LEU A 49 -2.86 -5.69 5.37
N ARG A 50 -4.14 -6.02 5.54
CA ARG A 50 -4.75 -6.11 6.87
C ARG A 50 -4.09 -7.14 7.77
N TYR A 51 -3.41 -8.12 7.18
CA TYR A 51 -2.72 -9.19 7.91
C TYR A 51 -1.20 -9.03 7.91
N SER A 52 -0.65 -8.15 7.09
CA SER A 52 0.77 -8.10 6.79
C SER A 52 1.47 -6.81 7.22
N LEU A 53 0.73 -5.75 7.54
CA LEU A 53 1.35 -4.52 8.01
C LEU A 53 2.21 -4.84 9.25
N PRO A 54 3.44 -4.29 9.33
CA PRO A 54 4.38 -4.67 10.39
C PRO A 54 3.97 -4.32 11.82
N CYS A 55 3.00 -3.46 11.99
CA CYS A 55 2.57 -2.92 13.28
C CYS A 55 1.17 -3.42 13.61
N PRO A 56 0.93 -4.05 14.79
CA PRO A 56 -0.40 -4.54 15.16
C PRO A 56 -1.48 -3.46 15.17
N GLN A 57 -1.14 -2.26 15.64
CA GLN A 57 -2.07 -1.14 15.63
C GLN A 57 -2.38 -0.66 14.22
N CYS A 58 -1.39 -0.66 13.34
CA CYS A 58 -1.58 -0.31 11.93
C CYS A 58 -2.53 -1.29 11.26
N LYS A 59 -2.39 -2.60 11.54
CA LYS A 59 -3.32 -3.62 11.05
C LYS A 59 -4.75 -3.35 11.50
N LYS A 60 -4.92 -3.01 12.78
CA LYS A 60 -6.24 -2.74 13.35
C LYS A 60 -6.91 -1.54 12.68
N HIS A 61 -6.20 -0.42 12.59
CA HIS A 61 -6.74 0.79 11.96
C HIS A 61 -7.03 0.56 10.47
N TYR A 62 -6.15 -0.12 9.78
CA TYR A 62 -6.33 -0.46 8.37
C TYR A 62 -7.56 -1.33 8.15
N THR A 63 -7.76 -2.35 8.99
CA THR A 63 -8.90 -3.26 8.90
C THR A 63 -10.21 -2.51 9.12
N ILE A 64 -10.27 -1.65 10.13
CA ILE A 64 -11.46 -0.83 10.41
C ILE A 64 -11.78 0.07 9.21
N TYR A 65 -10.78 0.77 8.69
CA TYR A 65 -10.95 1.64 7.53
C TYR A 65 -11.45 0.86 6.31
N SER A 66 -10.82 -0.28 6.00
CA SER A 66 -11.19 -1.11 4.85
C SER A 66 -12.62 -1.63 4.95
N ASN A 67 -13.05 -2.01 6.16
CA ASN A 67 -14.41 -2.51 6.37
C ASN A 67 -15.46 -1.40 6.25
N GLN A 68 -15.12 -0.19 6.70
CA GLN A 68 -16.02 0.95 6.63
C GLN A 68 -16.06 1.61 5.24
N THR A 69 -15.01 1.43 4.46
CA THR A 69 -14.83 2.07 3.16
C THR A 69 -14.44 1.04 2.10
N PRO A 70 -15.38 0.14 1.72
CA PRO A 70 -15.06 -0.90 0.75
C PRO A 70 -14.80 -0.30 -0.64
N ILE A 71 -13.87 -0.92 -1.37
CA ILE A 71 -13.56 -0.55 -2.75
C ILE A 71 -14.52 -1.31 -3.66
N MET A 72 -15.31 -0.57 -4.45
CA MET A 72 -16.32 -1.17 -5.33
C MET A 72 -15.81 -1.42 -6.74
N GLN A 73 -14.78 -0.69 -7.17
CA GLN A 73 -14.16 -0.88 -8.48
C GLN A 73 -12.74 -0.33 -8.46
N VAL A 74 -11.88 -0.87 -9.33
CA VAL A 74 -10.48 -0.45 -9.44
C VAL A 74 -10.34 0.49 -10.64
N THR A 75 -10.38 1.78 -10.34
CA THR A 75 -10.01 2.84 -11.28
C THR A 75 -9.00 3.74 -10.60
N LYS A 76 -8.28 4.52 -11.40
CA LYS A 76 -7.29 5.45 -10.85
C LYS A 76 -7.94 6.41 -9.84
N ASP A 77 -9.08 6.97 -10.19
CA ASP A 77 -9.76 7.95 -9.32
C ASP A 77 -10.26 7.32 -8.02
N VAL A 78 -10.85 6.13 -8.09
CA VAL A 78 -11.38 5.44 -6.90
C VAL A 78 -10.24 5.05 -5.96
N ILE A 79 -9.18 4.45 -6.48
CA ILE A 79 -8.05 4.00 -5.65
C ILE A 79 -7.27 5.20 -5.13
N ARG A 80 -7.07 6.25 -5.94
CA ARG A 80 -6.41 7.48 -5.47
C ARG A 80 -7.13 8.08 -4.27
N ARG A 81 -8.46 8.20 -4.35
CA ARG A 81 -9.26 8.75 -3.25
C ARG A 81 -9.21 7.86 -2.02
N TRP A 82 -9.32 6.55 -2.21
CA TRP A 82 -9.29 5.59 -1.12
C TRP A 82 -7.94 5.63 -0.37
N LEU A 83 -6.85 5.64 -1.10
CA LEU A 83 -5.49 5.72 -0.52
C LEU A 83 -5.27 7.07 0.15
N PHE A 84 -5.71 8.16 -0.48
CA PHE A 84 -5.55 9.50 0.09
C PHE A 84 -6.27 9.62 1.43
N ASN A 85 -7.51 9.16 1.50
CA ASN A 85 -8.29 9.25 2.73
C ASN A 85 -7.68 8.40 3.85
N LEU A 86 -7.19 7.21 3.53
CA LEU A 86 -6.47 6.38 4.50
C LEU A 86 -5.19 7.06 4.98
N HIS A 87 -4.40 7.58 4.05
CA HIS A 87 -3.14 8.26 4.37
C HIS A 87 -3.39 9.50 5.23
N ASP A 88 -4.44 10.26 4.92
CA ASP A 88 -4.83 11.43 5.70
C ASP A 88 -5.21 11.05 7.14
N GLN A 89 -5.95 9.95 7.34
CA GLN A 89 -6.27 9.46 8.69
C GLN A 89 -5.02 9.07 9.46
N VAL A 90 -4.05 8.40 8.81
CA VAL A 90 -2.78 8.07 9.44
C VAL A 90 -2.01 9.34 9.81
N ASN A 91 -1.98 10.33 8.91
CA ASN A 91 -1.30 11.60 9.16
C ASN A 91 -1.92 12.34 10.35
N GLN A 92 -3.24 12.34 10.46
CA GLN A 92 -3.92 12.97 11.60
C GLN A 92 -3.53 12.30 12.93
N ARG A 93 -3.50 10.96 12.96
CA ARG A 93 -3.11 10.21 14.16
C ARG A 93 -1.64 10.42 14.53
N THR A 94 -0.77 10.62 13.56
CA THR A 94 0.67 10.77 13.77
C THR A 94 1.12 12.23 13.75
N GLN A 95 0.18 13.17 13.68
CA GLN A 95 0.43 14.62 13.69
C GLN A 95 1.34 15.05 12.53
N LYS A 96 1.11 14.49 11.35
CA LYS A 96 1.78 14.88 10.10
C LYS A 96 0.81 15.62 9.20
N GLU A 97 1.33 16.51 8.38
CA GLU A 97 0.52 17.21 7.38
C GLU A 97 0.30 16.35 6.15
N SER A 98 -0.91 16.43 5.59
CA SER A 98 -1.23 15.82 4.31
C SER A 98 -1.03 16.84 3.20
N ILE A 99 -0.58 16.36 2.02
CA ILE A 99 -0.58 17.20 0.83
C ILE A 99 -2.01 17.40 0.36
N PRO A 100 -2.31 18.49 -0.41
CA PRO A 100 -3.62 18.63 -1.00
C PRO A 100 -3.94 17.47 -1.96
N TYR A 101 -5.18 17.03 -1.98
CA TYR A 101 -5.60 15.93 -2.86
C TYR A 101 -5.21 16.19 -4.33
N GLU A 102 -5.32 17.44 -4.78
CA GLU A 102 -5.03 17.84 -6.15
C GLU A 102 -3.54 17.67 -6.51
N SER A 103 -2.67 17.56 -5.52
CA SER A 103 -1.22 17.38 -5.73
C SER A 103 -0.81 15.91 -5.82
N VAL A 104 -1.69 14.97 -5.47
CA VAL A 104 -1.34 13.55 -5.36
C VAL A 104 -0.85 13.00 -6.71
N ALA A 105 -1.60 13.22 -7.78
CA ALA A 105 -1.23 12.70 -9.10
C ALA A 105 0.16 13.18 -9.52
N LEU A 106 0.41 14.48 -9.42
CA LEU A 106 1.68 15.06 -9.81
C LEU A 106 2.85 14.52 -8.99
N GLN A 107 2.64 14.37 -7.68
CA GLN A 107 3.69 13.88 -6.78
C GLN A 107 4.08 12.44 -7.07
N TYR A 108 3.11 11.56 -7.40
CA TYR A 108 3.33 10.12 -7.48
C TYR A 108 3.41 9.58 -8.91
N GLU A 109 3.27 10.41 -9.93
CA GLU A 109 3.49 9.97 -11.32
C GLU A 109 4.97 9.89 -11.71
N ALA A 110 5.86 10.46 -10.90
CA ALA A 110 7.29 10.43 -11.15
C ALA A 110 7.86 9.00 -11.06
N LEU A 111 8.96 8.77 -11.73
CA LEU A 111 9.69 7.50 -11.62
C LEU A 111 10.27 7.35 -10.21
N PHE A 112 10.28 6.10 -9.72
CA PHE A 112 10.85 5.77 -8.42
C PHE A 112 11.46 4.37 -8.48
N ASN A 113 12.32 4.05 -7.51
CA ASN A 113 12.94 2.72 -7.44
C ASN A 113 12.05 1.78 -6.62
N PHE A 114 11.20 1.02 -7.30
CA PHE A 114 10.30 0.06 -6.66
C PHE A 114 11.07 -0.96 -5.82
N THR A 115 12.14 -1.52 -6.38
CA THR A 115 12.91 -2.60 -5.74
C THR A 115 13.49 -2.15 -4.39
N GLU A 116 14.03 -0.94 -4.33
CA GLU A 116 14.58 -0.39 -3.09
C GLU A 116 13.50 -0.27 -2.01
N HIS A 117 12.38 0.34 -2.33
CA HIS A 117 11.28 0.55 -1.37
C HIS A 117 10.58 -0.74 -1.01
N PHE A 118 10.44 -1.66 -1.96
CA PHE A 118 9.88 -2.98 -1.72
C PHE A 118 10.73 -3.76 -0.72
N LYS A 119 12.06 -3.69 -0.84
CA LYS A 119 12.96 -4.34 0.12
C LYS A 119 12.76 -3.79 1.53
N ILE A 120 12.64 -2.49 1.68
CA ILE A 120 12.41 -1.87 2.99
C ILE A 120 11.12 -2.39 3.61
N VAL A 121 10.03 -2.41 2.85
CA VAL A 121 8.72 -2.88 3.33
C VAL A 121 8.78 -4.36 3.69
N THR A 122 9.33 -5.20 2.83
CA THR A 122 9.38 -6.66 3.07
C THR A 122 10.28 -7.00 4.24
N ASP A 123 11.40 -6.33 4.42
CA ASP A 123 12.28 -6.57 5.56
C ASP A 123 11.54 -6.33 6.88
N HIS A 124 10.71 -5.30 6.95
CA HIS A 124 9.93 -5.01 8.16
C HIS A 124 8.76 -5.97 8.34
N MET A 125 8.11 -6.40 7.27
CA MET A 125 7.07 -7.44 7.33
C MET A 125 7.63 -8.77 7.84
N LEU A 126 8.79 -9.18 7.34
CA LEU A 126 9.45 -10.40 7.77
C LEU A 126 9.96 -10.29 9.21
N ALA A 127 10.44 -9.12 9.62
CA ALA A 127 10.79 -8.89 11.02
C ALA A 127 9.58 -9.05 11.94
N ALA A 128 8.41 -8.61 11.51
CA ALA A 128 7.16 -8.80 12.26
C ALA A 128 6.80 -10.28 12.43
N VAL A 129 7.07 -11.11 11.41
CA VAL A 129 6.91 -12.57 11.52
C VAL A 129 7.85 -13.13 12.57
N ARG A 130 9.13 -12.73 12.55
CA ARG A 130 10.13 -13.23 13.48
C ARG A 130 9.81 -12.89 14.93
N ARG A 131 9.18 -11.75 15.22
CA ARG A 131 8.77 -11.38 16.58
C ARG A 131 7.35 -11.84 16.95
N GLY A 132 6.71 -12.64 16.09
CA GLY A 132 5.39 -13.20 16.38
C GLY A 132 4.21 -12.25 16.16
N ALA A 133 4.44 -11.09 15.54
CA ALA A 133 3.39 -10.10 15.29
C ALA A 133 2.61 -10.35 14.00
N SER A 134 3.13 -11.19 13.11
CA SER A 134 2.49 -11.53 11.84
C SER A 134 2.69 -13.01 11.51
N ILE A 135 1.78 -13.55 10.70
CA ILE A 135 1.81 -14.95 10.26
C ILE A 135 2.58 -15.02 8.93
N SER A 136 3.54 -15.97 8.84
CA SER A 136 4.41 -16.09 7.67
C SER A 136 3.64 -16.22 6.35
N ASN A 137 2.61 -17.08 6.30
CA ASN A 137 1.84 -17.27 5.08
C ASN A 137 1.12 -16.00 4.61
N ASP A 138 0.65 -15.19 5.54
CA ASP A 138 -0.01 -13.92 5.21
C ASP A 138 0.99 -12.93 4.59
N VAL A 139 2.18 -12.83 5.19
CA VAL A 139 3.23 -11.94 4.67
C VAL A 139 3.71 -12.43 3.30
N GLN A 140 3.90 -13.73 3.12
CA GLN A 140 4.32 -14.28 1.81
C GLN A 140 3.28 -14.00 0.71
N ARG A 141 2.01 -14.02 1.06
CA ARG A 141 0.94 -13.66 0.11
C ARG A 141 1.05 -12.20 -0.32
N THR A 142 1.26 -11.31 0.62
CA THR A 142 1.44 -9.88 0.32
C THR A 142 2.68 -9.65 -0.56
N ILE A 143 3.79 -10.32 -0.24
CA ILE A 143 5.01 -10.25 -1.04
C ILE A 143 4.76 -10.68 -2.48
N ARG A 144 3.99 -11.75 -2.69
CA ARG A 144 3.64 -12.20 -4.04
C ARG A 144 2.83 -11.15 -4.80
N PHE A 145 1.87 -10.50 -4.14
CA PHE A 145 1.11 -9.43 -4.79
C PHE A 145 1.99 -8.25 -5.19
N PHE A 146 2.93 -7.85 -4.34
CA PHE A 146 3.87 -6.79 -4.69
C PHE A 146 4.76 -7.19 -5.87
N THR A 147 5.20 -8.45 -5.92
CA THR A 147 6.00 -8.96 -7.04
C THR A 147 5.19 -8.94 -8.34
N GLU A 148 3.92 -9.34 -8.28
CA GLU A 148 3.01 -9.24 -9.41
C GLU A 148 2.81 -7.80 -9.86
N MET A 149 2.66 -6.88 -8.91
CA MET A 149 2.52 -5.44 -9.19
C MET A 149 3.75 -4.90 -9.91
N LYS A 150 4.94 -5.28 -9.46
CA LYS A 150 6.20 -4.88 -10.12
C LYS A 150 6.19 -5.29 -11.58
N CYS A 151 5.82 -6.54 -11.86
CA CYS A 151 5.75 -7.05 -13.23
C CYS A 151 4.62 -6.41 -14.02
N PHE A 152 3.47 -6.21 -13.40
CA PHE A 152 2.30 -5.66 -14.09
C PHE A 152 2.56 -4.25 -14.63
N TYR A 153 3.21 -3.40 -13.83
CA TYR A 153 3.47 -2.00 -14.20
C TYR A 153 4.89 -1.76 -14.73
N ASP A 154 5.67 -2.81 -14.93
CA ASP A 154 7.06 -2.71 -15.43
C ASP A 154 7.94 -1.82 -14.52
N PHE A 155 7.74 -1.90 -13.22
CA PHE A 155 8.60 -1.19 -12.26
C PHE A 155 9.99 -1.83 -12.18
N PHE A 156 10.99 -1.02 -11.87
CA PHE A 156 12.38 -1.48 -11.69
C PHE A 156 12.84 -1.49 -10.23
#